data_69764a3232e35a467222f177798c8d91
#
_entry.id   69764a3232e35a467222f177798c8d91
#
_cell.length_a   1.000
_cell.length_b   1.000
_cell.length_c   1.000
_cell.angle_alpha   90.00
_cell.angle_beta   90.00
_cell.angle_gamma   90.00
#
_symmetry.space_group_name_H-M   'P 1'
#
loop_
_entity.id
_entity.type
_entity.pdbx_description
1 polymer ?
#
loop_
_entity_poly.entity_id
_entity_poly.type
_entity_poly.pdbx_seq_one_letter_code
_entity_poly.pdbx_strand_id
1 'polypeptide(L)'
;MGACLLMVFGCGLKYYAITTTFPEGAMLFGFKMQVTLAALGYAIFGVGVEIAGITVSKIIVKWFKGKEMALAMGLEMATARIGTTLAMVLTVPLADFFGSTDESGVFHTNIPAPILFCLVMLCVGTIAFFIYTFYDKKLDASLDAEGLEPEEPFRMKDIVYIITNKGFWLIALLCVLFYSAVFPFIKYAADLMVQKYNVDPKLAGTI
;
A
#
# COMPACT_ATOMS: atom_id res chain seq x y z
N MET A 1 -8.73 -1.85 -11.55
CA MET A 1 -7.87 -1.00 -12.41
C MET A 1 -7.63 0.39 -11.82
N GLY A 2 -8.65 1.20 -11.48
CA GLY A 2 -8.45 2.54 -10.95
C GLY A 2 -7.54 2.60 -9.72
N ALA A 3 -7.67 1.67 -8.77
CA ALA A 3 -6.82 1.60 -7.58
C ALA A 3 -5.32 1.42 -7.91
N CYS A 4 -4.99 0.53 -8.86
CA CYS A 4 -3.61 0.32 -9.29
C CYS A 4 -3.02 1.58 -9.93
N LEU A 5 -3.79 2.28 -10.75
CA LEU A 5 -3.36 3.55 -11.36
C LEU A 5 -3.15 4.64 -10.31
N LEU A 6 -4.01 4.73 -9.29
CA LEU A 6 -3.82 5.65 -8.17
C LEU A 6 -2.55 5.34 -7.38
N MET A 7 -2.26 4.05 -7.13
CA MET A 7 -1.02 3.66 -6.44
C MET A 7 0.23 4.01 -7.26
N VAL A 8 0.24 3.70 -8.55
CA VAL A 8 1.36 4.02 -9.45
C VAL A 8 1.57 5.54 -9.54
N PHE A 9 0.48 6.30 -9.72
CA PHE A 9 0.55 7.76 -9.79
C PHE A 9 1.03 8.37 -8.47
N GLY A 10 0.47 7.93 -7.33
CA GLY A 10 0.88 8.42 -6.00
C GLY A 10 2.35 8.12 -5.68
N CYS A 11 2.82 6.91 -6.00
CA CYS A 11 4.22 6.53 -5.85
C CYS A 11 5.14 7.32 -6.79
N GLY A 12 4.73 7.52 -8.05
CA GLY A 12 5.45 8.33 -9.04
C GLY A 12 5.57 9.78 -8.61
N LEU A 13 4.50 10.37 -8.09
CA LEU A 13 4.50 11.76 -7.56
C LEU A 13 5.45 11.88 -6.36
N LYS A 14 5.47 10.90 -5.47
CA LYS A 14 6.40 10.85 -4.35
C LYS A 14 7.86 10.73 -4.82
N TYR A 15 8.13 9.88 -5.79
CA TYR A 15 9.46 9.75 -6.40
C TYR A 15 9.90 11.07 -7.04
N TYR A 16 9.03 11.70 -7.84
CA TYR A 16 9.29 13.00 -8.47
C TYR A 16 9.60 14.09 -7.44
N ALA A 17 8.82 14.14 -6.34
CA ALA A 17 9.01 15.12 -5.28
C ALA A 17 10.38 15.00 -4.58
N ILE A 18 10.92 13.78 -4.46
CA ILE A 18 12.19 13.53 -3.76
C ILE A 18 13.40 13.72 -4.70
N THR A 19 13.23 13.43 -6.00
CA THR A 19 14.33 13.53 -6.98
C THR A 19 14.50 14.92 -7.58
N THR A 20 13.42 15.74 -7.58
CA THR A 20 13.45 17.07 -8.17
C THR A 20 13.88 18.11 -7.14
N THR A 21 14.88 18.93 -7.52
CA THR A 21 15.29 20.11 -6.75
C THR A 21 14.35 21.27 -7.07
N PHE A 22 13.62 21.74 -6.05
CA PHE A 22 12.74 22.90 -6.16
C PHE A 22 13.51 24.17 -5.77
N PRO A 23 13.16 25.36 -6.34
CA PRO A 23 13.78 26.62 -5.97
C PRO A 23 13.70 26.89 -4.47
N GLU A 24 14.77 27.48 -3.90
CA GLU A 24 14.78 27.88 -2.50
C GLU A 24 13.66 28.88 -2.23
N GLY A 25 12.79 28.55 -1.26
CA GLY A 25 11.61 29.37 -0.93
C GLY A 25 10.31 28.97 -1.62
N ALA A 26 10.28 27.97 -2.50
CA ALA A 26 9.04 27.45 -3.05
C ALA A 26 8.19 26.82 -1.94
N MET A 27 7.11 27.48 -1.55
CA MET A 27 6.15 27.02 -0.54
C MET A 27 4.79 26.76 -1.16
N LEU A 28 4.15 25.67 -0.74
CA LEU A 28 2.78 25.33 -1.07
C LEU A 28 2.03 25.02 0.24
N PHE A 29 0.92 25.70 0.50
CA PHE A 29 0.16 25.60 1.76
C PHE A 29 0.99 25.87 3.03
N GLY A 30 2.01 26.73 2.97
CA GLY A 30 2.87 27.06 4.11
C GLY A 30 4.00 26.07 4.40
N PHE A 31 4.15 25.02 3.60
CA PHE A 31 5.22 24.03 3.69
C PHE A 31 6.12 24.06 2.46
N LYS A 32 7.34 23.53 2.56
CA LYS A 32 8.22 23.36 1.40
C LYS A 32 7.49 22.55 0.32
N MET A 33 7.53 23.01 -0.91
CA MET A 33 6.82 22.40 -2.05
C MET A 33 7.14 20.90 -2.20
N GLN A 34 8.38 20.52 -1.98
CA GLN A 34 8.82 19.11 -1.97
C GLN A 34 8.06 18.26 -0.97
N VAL A 35 7.90 18.76 0.27
CA VAL A 35 7.20 18.03 1.35
C VAL A 35 5.71 17.90 1.03
N THR A 36 5.10 18.96 0.51
CA THR A 36 3.67 18.96 0.17
C THR A 36 3.38 17.98 -0.97
N LEU A 37 4.22 17.97 -2.01
CA LEU A 37 4.06 17.02 -3.13
C LEU A 37 4.29 15.58 -2.68
N ALA A 38 5.29 15.32 -1.84
CA ALA A 38 5.53 14.00 -1.29
C ALA A 38 4.36 13.51 -0.41
N ALA A 39 3.80 14.39 0.42
CA ALA A 39 2.63 14.10 1.24
C ALA A 39 1.38 13.83 0.40
N LEU A 40 1.15 14.63 -0.64
CA LEU A 40 0.05 14.43 -1.58
C LEU A 40 0.19 13.09 -2.33
N GLY A 41 1.39 12.78 -2.81
CA GLY A 41 1.68 11.49 -3.44
C GLY A 41 1.41 10.32 -2.50
N TYR A 42 1.79 10.45 -1.22
CA TYR A 42 1.51 9.44 -0.20
C TYR A 42 0.01 9.30 0.10
N ALA A 43 -0.74 10.40 0.16
CA ALA A 43 -2.18 10.36 0.38
C ALA A 43 -2.91 9.65 -0.79
N ILE A 44 -2.57 9.98 -2.04
CA ILE A 44 -3.15 9.35 -3.24
C ILE A 44 -2.80 7.85 -3.26
N PHE A 45 -1.55 7.49 -2.94
CA PHE A 45 -1.12 6.11 -2.83
C PHE A 45 -1.93 5.35 -1.77
N GLY A 46 -2.13 5.95 -0.58
CA GLY A 46 -2.89 5.35 0.51
C GLY A 46 -4.34 5.03 0.12
N VAL A 47 -5.03 5.97 -0.53
CA VAL A 47 -6.38 5.72 -1.06
C VAL A 47 -6.38 4.55 -2.04
N GLY A 48 -5.39 4.47 -2.93
CA GLY A 48 -5.24 3.35 -3.86
C GLY A 48 -5.05 2.02 -3.16
N VAL A 49 -4.23 1.96 -2.10
CA VAL A 49 -3.96 0.75 -1.31
C VAL A 49 -5.23 0.24 -0.63
N GLU A 50 -6.01 1.11 0.01
CA GLU A 50 -7.26 0.70 0.67
C GLU A 50 -8.29 0.15 -0.32
N ILE A 51 -8.48 0.80 -1.46
CA ILE A 51 -9.38 0.32 -2.52
C ILE A 51 -8.88 -1.02 -3.07
N ALA A 52 -7.57 -1.19 -3.27
CA ALA A 52 -6.99 -2.44 -3.76
C ALA A 52 -7.21 -3.58 -2.77
N GLY A 53 -6.99 -3.37 -1.48
CA GLY A 53 -7.23 -4.37 -0.43
C GLY A 53 -8.66 -4.88 -0.42
N ILE A 54 -9.64 -3.97 -0.43
CA ILE A 54 -11.06 -4.33 -0.51
C ILE A 54 -11.37 -5.11 -1.80
N THR A 55 -10.77 -4.70 -2.92
CA THR A 55 -10.97 -5.36 -4.21
C THR A 55 -10.42 -6.79 -4.20
N VAL A 56 -9.22 -7.00 -3.65
CA VAL A 56 -8.61 -8.34 -3.55
C VAL A 56 -9.48 -9.26 -2.68
N SER A 57 -9.94 -8.79 -1.52
CA SER A 57 -10.83 -9.58 -0.66
C SER A 57 -12.15 -9.95 -1.38
N LYS A 58 -12.75 -9.03 -2.14
CA LYS A 58 -13.93 -9.33 -2.97
C LYS A 58 -13.64 -10.39 -4.03
N ILE A 59 -12.49 -10.30 -4.70
CA ILE A 59 -12.05 -11.28 -5.70
C ILE A 59 -11.95 -12.67 -5.06
N ILE A 60 -11.32 -12.78 -3.90
CA ILE A 60 -11.19 -14.05 -3.18
C ILE A 60 -12.55 -14.63 -2.86
N VAL A 61 -13.46 -13.83 -2.33
CA VAL A 61 -14.84 -14.29 -2.04
C VAL A 61 -15.53 -14.80 -3.31
N LYS A 62 -15.38 -14.12 -4.44
CA LYS A 62 -15.98 -14.49 -5.72
C LYS A 62 -15.45 -15.85 -6.24
N TRP A 63 -14.12 -16.04 -6.21
CA TRP A 63 -13.47 -17.23 -6.76
C TRP A 63 -13.58 -18.45 -5.84
N PHE A 64 -13.64 -18.26 -4.52
CA PHE A 64 -13.65 -19.32 -3.51
C PHE A 64 -14.99 -19.46 -2.78
N LYS A 65 -16.08 -18.92 -3.33
CA LYS A 65 -17.42 -19.04 -2.76
C LYS A 65 -17.81 -20.53 -2.60
N GLY A 66 -18.02 -20.95 -1.34
CA GLY A 66 -18.36 -22.35 -1.01
C GLY A 66 -17.20 -23.34 -0.95
N LYS A 67 -15.94 -22.89 -1.16
CA LYS A 67 -14.74 -23.73 -1.08
C LYS A 67 -13.68 -22.98 -0.28
N GLU A 68 -13.24 -23.53 0.84
CA GLU A 68 -12.03 -23.16 1.59
C GLU A 68 -11.72 -21.63 1.67
N MET A 69 -12.75 -20.79 1.67
CA MET A 69 -12.63 -19.34 1.65
C MET A 69 -11.76 -18.82 2.81
N ALA A 70 -11.87 -19.43 3.99
CA ALA A 70 -11.07 -19.04 5.15
C ALA A 70 -9.57 -19.26 4.92
N LEU A 71 -9.20 -20.37 4.23
CA LEU A 71 -7.82 -20.65 3.87
C LEU A 71 -7.29 -19.62 2.85
N ALA A 72 -8.08 -19.30 1.83
CA ALA A 72 -7.70 -18.32 0.80
C ALA A 72 -7.49 -16.92 1.40
N MET A 73 -8.38 -16.47 2.28
CA MET A 73 -8.23 -15.20 3.01
C MET A 73 -7.04 -15.22 3.97
N GLY A 74 -6.78 -16.35 4.66
CA GLY A 74 -5.61 -16.51 5.51
C GLY A 74 -4.30 -16.42 4.72
N LEU A 75 -4.24 -17.04 3.54
CA LEU A 75 -3.09 -16.96 2.63
C LEU A 75 -2.86 -15.54 2.08
N GLU A 76 -3.93 -14.82 1.74
CA GLU A 76 -3.85 -13.41 1.35
C GLU A 76 -3.18 -12.58 2.45
N MET A 77 -3.68 -12.69 3.67
CA MET A 77 -3.13 -11.95 4.81
C MET A 77 -1.68 -12.32 5.11
N ALA A 78 -1.33 -13.61 5.05
CA ALA A 78 0.04 -14.09 5.23
C ALA A 78 0.98 -13.50 4.16
N THR A 79 0.57 -13.52 2.90
CA THR A 79 1.36 -12.97 1.78
C THR A 79 1.54 -11.45 1.93
N ALA A 80 0.49 -10.73 2.36
CA ALA A 80 0.59 -9.30 2.63
C ALA A 80 1.60 -8.98 3.75
N ARG A 81 1.64 -9.81 4.81
CA ARG A 81 2.63 -9.65 5.90
C ARG A 81 4.06 -9.95 5.44
N ILE A 82 4.26 -10.97 4.61
CA ILE A 82 5.57 -11.25 4.01
C ILE A 82 6.03 -10.04 3.17
N GLY A 83 5.13 -9.48 2.35
CA GLY A 83 5.44 -8.27 1.57
C GLY A 83 5.85 -7.07 2.44
N THR A 84 5.15 -6.84 3.55
CA THR A 84 5.50 -5.77 4.51
C THR A 84 6.87 -6.01 5.14
N THR A 85 7.16 -7.23 5.58
CA THR A 85 8.46 -7.61 6.15
C THR A 85 9.58 -7.41 5.13
N LEU A 86 9.42 -7.88 3.90
CA LEU A 86 10.39 -7.68 2.84
C LEU A 86 10.65 -6.19 2.56
N ALA A 87 9.62 -5.37 2.55
CA ALA A 87 9.77 -3.94 2.36
C ALA A 87 10.61 -3.30 3.48
N MET A 88 10.40 -3.69 4.74
CA MET A 88 11.18 -3.19 5.88
C MET A 88 12.65 -3.62 5.80
N VAL A 89 12.90 -4.90 5.51
CA VAL A 89 14.24 -5.48 5.46
C VAL A 89 15.05 -4.95 4.27
N LEU A 90 14.42 -4.80 3.10
CA LEU A 90 15.12 -4.45 1.86
C LEU A 90 15.34 -2.95 1.67
N THR A 91 14.63 -2.08 2.37
CA THR A 91 14.69 -0.63 2.14
C THR A 91 16.10 -0.07 2.36
N VAL A 92 16.75 -0.38 3.48
CA VAL A 92 18.09 0.13 3.79
C VAL A 92 19.18 -0.50 2.90
N PRO A 93 19.27 -1.85 2.77
CA PRO A 93 20.22 -2.47 1.86
C PRO A 93 20.10 -1.98 0.41
N LEU A 94 18.88 -1.75 -0.08
CA LEU A 94 18.66 -1.28 -1.44
C LEU A 94 19.13 0.16 -1.62
N ALA A 95 18.88 1.02 -0.63
CA ALA A 95 19.35 2.39 -0.65
C ALA A 95 20.89 2.48 -0.61
N ASP A 96 21.54 1.62 0.17
CA ASP A 96 23.00 1.53 0.26
C ASP A 96 23.60 0.95 -1.03
N PHE A 97 22.99 -0.07 -1.61
CA PHE A 97 23.47 -0.70 -2.84
C PHE A 97 23.55 0.29 -4.02
N PHE A 98 22.62 1.21 -4.11
CA PHE A 98 22.60 2.29 -5.11
C PHE A 98 23.23 3.58 -4.60
N GLY A 99 23.86 3.57 -3.43
CA GLY A 99 24.61 4.70 -2.89
C GLY A 99 25.87 5.00 -3.70
N SER A 100 26.42 6.18 -3.54
CA SER A 100 27.66 6.62 -4.16
C SER A 100 28.57 7.32 -3.16
N THR A 101 29.88 7.19 -3.36
CA THR A 101 30.87 7.93 -2.59
C THR A 101 31.24 9.20 -3.35
N ASP A 102 31.21 10.34 -2.70
CA ASP A 102 31.59 11.62 -3.29
C ASP A 102 33.14 11.77 -3.39
N GLU A 103 33.59 12.86 -3.98
CA GLU A 103 35.05 13.17 -4.16
C GLU A 103 35.75 13.37 -2.80
N SER A 104 34.99 13.64 -1.71
CA SER A 104 35.54 13.77 -0.35
C SER A 104 35.64 12.44 0.40
N GLY A 105 35.27 11.33 -0.23
CA GLY A 105 35.28 9.98 0.37
C GLY A 105 34.10 9.69 1.29
N VAL A 106 33.09 10.55 1.33
CA VAL A 106 31.87 10.34 2.14
C VAL A 106 30.86 9.52 1.34
N PHE A 107 30.35 8.42 1.93
CA PHE A 107 29.33 7.59 1.34
C PHE A 107 27.93 8.21 1.52
N HIS A 108 27.22 8.40 0.42
CA HIS A 108 25.86 8.90 0.39
C HIS A 108 24.90 7.80 -0.05
N THR A 109 23.95 7.50 0.84
CA THR A 109 22.87 6.54 0.59
C THR A 109 21.86 7.12 -0.40
N ASN A 110 21.45 6.34 -1.40
CA ASN A 110 20.48 6.76 -2.41
C ASN A 110 19.04 6.53 -1.92
N ILE A 111 18.48 7.51 -1.22
CA ILE A 111 17.09 7.46 -0.68
C ILE A 111 16.02 7.27 -1.78
N PRO A 112 16.10 7.87 -2.98
CA PRO A 112 15.17 7.64 -4.08
C PRO A 112 15.11 6.19 -4.59
N ALA A 113 16.17 5.41 -4.48
CA ALA A 113 16.28 4.07 -5.07
C ALA A 113 15.23 3.07 -4.56
N PRO A 114 14.95 2.92 -3.26
CA PRO A 114 13.87 2.06 -2.77
C PRO A 114 12.49 2.46 -3.30
N ILE A 115 12.25 3.75 -3.47
CA ILE A 115 10.97 4.28 -3.96
C ILE A 115 10.81 3.95 -5.45
N LEU A 116 11.87 4.08 -6.22
CA LEU A 116 11.89 3.66 -7.63
C LEU A 116 11.65 2.16 -7.77
N PHE A 117 12.30 1.36 -6.93
CA PHE A 117 12.08 -0.09 -6.91
C PHE A 117 10.61 -0.44 -6.61
N CYS A 118 10.01 0.20 -5.61
CA CYS A 118 8.58 0.03 -5.31
C CYS A 118 7.70 0.45 -6.50
N LEU A 119 8.04 1.54 -7.19
CA LEU A 119 7.30 2.00 -8.36
C LEU A 119 7.35 0.98 -9.50
N VAL A 120 8.52 0.39 -9.77
CA VAL A 120 8.67 -0.67 -10.78
C VAL A 120 7.85 -1.90 -10.40
N MET A 121 7.90 -2.34 -9.14
CA MET A 121 7.10 -3.47 -8.66
C MET A 121 5.58 -3.19 -8.76
N LEU A 122 5.13 -1.97 -8.50
CA LEU A 122 3.73 -1.57 -8.70
C LEU A 122 3.32 -1.59 -10.17
N CYS A 123 4.20 -1.18 -11.08
CA CYS A 123 3.93 -1.28 -12.52
C CYS A 123 3.80 -2.75 -12.97
N VAL A 124 4.69 -3.63 -12.50
CA VAL A 124 4.59 -5.08 -12.76
C VAL A 124 3.29 -5.65 -12.19
N GLY A 125 2.94 -5.29 -10.95
CA GLY A 125 1.67 -5.67 -10.31
C GLY A 125 0.44 -5.17 -11.09
N THR A 126 0.50 -3.96 -11.63
CA THR A 126 -0.58 -3.40 -12.46
C THR A 126 -0.75 -4.19 -13.76
N ILE A 127 0.34 -4.60 -14.40
CA ILE A 127 0.31 -5.45 -15.60
C ILE A 127 -0.29 -6.83 -15.26
N ALA A 128 0.14 -7.43 -14.16
CA ALA A 128 -0.41 -8.72 -13.70
C ALA A 128 -1.91 -8.60 -13.40
N PHE A 129 -2.35 -7.52 -12.76
CA PHE A 129 -3.75 -7.27 -12.50
C PHE A 129 -4.56 -7.02 -13.80
N PHE A 130 -3.94 -6.38 -14.79
CA PHE A 130 -4.57 -6.24 -16.12
C PHE A 130 -4.81 -7.59 -16.76
N ILE A 131 -3.82 -8.49 -16.74
CA ILE A 131 -3.97 -9.87 -17.23
C ILE A 131 -5.08 -10.58 -16.47
N TYR A 132 -5.11 -10.45 -15.13
CA TYR A 132 -6.16 -11.02 -14.29
C TYR A 132 -7.57 -10.58 -14.73
N THR A 133 -7.75 -9.32 -15.16
CA THR A 133 -9.06 -8.80 -15.59
C THR A 133 -9.66 -9.60 -16.77
N PHE A 134 -8.83 -10.20 -17.62
CA PHE A 134 -9.33 -11.07 -18.70
C PHE A 134 -9.88 -12.39 -18.15
N TYR A 135 -9.20 -12.96 -17.13
CA TYR A 135 -9.69 -14.19 -16.48
C TYR A 135 -10.97 -13.93 -15.69
N ASP A 136 -11.07 -12.80 -15.04
CA ASP A 136 -12.26 -12.41 -14.26
C ASP A 136 -13.49 -12.24 -15.16
N LYS A 137 -13.35 -11.59 -16.31
CA LYS A 137 -14.43 -11.50 -17.30
C LYS A 137 -14.88 -12.86 -17.84
N LYS A 138 -13.94 -13.80 -17.99
CA LYS A 138 -14.26 -15.16 -18.41
C LYS A 138 -15.04 -15.92 -17.34
N LEU A 139 -14.68 -15.71 -16.07
CA LEU A 139 -15.42 -16.27 -14.94
C LEU A 139 -16.84 -15.68 -14.87
N ASP A 140 -17.01 -14.37 -15.02
CA ASP A 140 -18.34 -13.73 -15.05
C ASP A 140 -19.22 -14.34 -16.13
N ALA A 141 -18.72 -14.51 -17.33
CA ALA A 141 -19.46 -15.15 -18.42
C ALA A 141 -19.85 -16.60 -18.11
N SER A 142 -19.05 -17.35 -17.35
CA SER A 142 -19.41 -18.71 -16.93
C SER A 142 -20.46 -18.73 -15.83
N LEU A 143 -20.40 -17.79 -14.88
CA LEU A 143 -21.39 -17.65 -13.80
C LEU A 143 -22.75 -17.20 -14.33
N ASP A 144 -22.77 -16.28 -15.30
CA ASP A 144 -23.99 -15.86 -16.00
C ASP A 144 -24.64 -17.04 -16.77
N ALA A 145 -23.83 -17.91 -17.37
CA ALA A 145 -24.31 -19.11 -18.05
C ALA A 145 -24.91 -20.16 -17.09
N GLU A 146 -24.47 -20.20 -15.84
CA GLU A 146 -24.98 -21.08 -14.78
C GLU A 146 -26.24 -20.49 -14.08
N GLY A 147 -26.70 -19.30 -14.49
CA GLY A 147 -27.89 -18.66 -13.94
C GLY A 147 -27.74 -18.19 -12.50
N LEU A 148 -26.52 -17.99 -12.01
CA LEU A 148 -26.23 -17.40 -10.72
C LEU A 148 -26.50 -15.89 -10.83
N GLU A 149 -27.38 -15.38 -9.97
CA GLU A 149 -27.73 -13.95 -9.97
C GLU A 149 -26.48 -13.11 -9.75
N PRO A 150 -26.25 -12.07 -10.60
CA PRO A 150 -25.19 -11.10 -10.38
C PRO A 150 -25.39 -10.39 -9.05
N GLU A 151 -24.30 -10.02 -8.37
CA GLU A 151 -24.37 -9.21 -7.14
C GLU A 151 -25.18 -7.94 -7.41
N GLU A 152 -26.11 -7.62 -6.50
CA GLU A 152 -26.90 -6.39 -6.62
C GLU A 152 -26.00 -5.17 -6.76
N PRO A 153 -26.28 -4.26 -7.73
CA PRO A 153 -25.48 -3.06 -7.90
C PRO A 153 -25.59 -2.17 -6.67
N PHE A 154 -24.47 -1.62 -6.24
CA PHE A 154 -24.38 -0.69 -5.12
C PHE A 154 -25.35 0.49 -5.28
N ARG A 155 -26.18 0.73 -4.26
CA ARG A 155 -27.12 1.85 -4.21
C ARG A 155 -26.71 2.84 -3.11
N MET A 156 -26.81 4.14 -3.38
CA MET A 156 -26.49 5.19 -2.39
C MET A 156 -27.31 5.05 -1.08
N LYS A 157 -28.48 4.43 -1.14
CA LYS A 157 -29.30 4.12 0.04
C LYS A 157 -28.62 3.14 1.00
N ASP A 158 -27.74 2.28 0.50
CA ASP A 158 -27.04 1.28 1.30
C ASP A 158 -26.06 1.94 2.26
N ILE A 159 -25.47 3.09 1.88
CA ILE A 159 -24.63 3.90 2.76
C ILE A 159 -25.42 4.35 3.99
N VAL A 160 -26.63 4.86 3.80
CA VAL A 160 -27.50 5.33 4.91
C VAL A 160 -27.82 4.17 5.84
N TYR A 161 -28.14 3.00 5.28
CA TYR A 161 -28.40 1.80 6.06
C TYR A 161 -27.19 1.36 6.90
N ILE A 162 -26.00 1.39 6.33
CA ILE A 162 -24.74 1.04 7.01
C ILE A 162 -24.47 2.03 8.16
N ILE A 163 -24.55 3.35 7.90
CA ILE A 163 -24.25 4.38 8.90
C ILE A 163 -25.28 4.38 10.03
N THR A 164 -26.52 3.99 9.78
CA THR A 164 -27.57 3.91 10.79
C THR A 164 -27.45 2.67 11.67
N ASN A 165 -26.66 1.67 11.24
CA ASN A 165 -26.52 0.41 11.98
C ASN A 165 -25.54 0.58 13.16
N LYS A 166 -26.02 0.33 14.39
CA LYS A 166 -25.20 0.39 15.61
C LYS A 166 -24.04 -0.60 15.61
N GLY A 167 -24.24 -1.79 15.03
CA GLY A 167 -23.19 -2.80 14.88
C GLY A 167 -22.02 -2.32 14.03
N PHE A 168 -22.30 -1.57 12.97
CA PHE A 168 -21.27 -0.94 12.14
C PHE A 168 -20.35 -0.02 12.97
N TRP A 169 -20.93 0.85 13.81
CA TRP A 169 -20.14 1.77 14.63
C TRP A 169 -19.30 1.07 15.70
N LEU A 170 -19.78 -0.03 16.28
CA LEU A 170 -18.99 -0.83 17.21
C LEU A 170 -17.77 -1.46 16.52
N ILE A 171 -17.96 -2.02 15.32
CA ILE A 171 -16.88 -2.59 14.51
C ILE A 171 -15.91 -1.48 14.07
N ALA A 172 -16.43 -0.34 13.61
CA ALA A 172 -15.61 0.79 13.20
C ALA A 172 -14.76 1.32 14.36
N LEU A 173 -15.33 1.45 15.57
CA LEU A 173 -14.60 1.84 16.77
C LEU A 173 -13.50 0.83 17.12
N LEU A 174 -13.80 -0.46 17.06
CA LEU A 174 -12.82 -1.52 17.29
C LEU A 174 -11.64 -1.41 16.30
N CYS A 175 -11.93 -1.20 15.02
CA CYS A 175 -10.91 -1.00 14.00
C CYS A 175 -10.06 0.24 14.28
N VAL A 176 -10.67 1.37 14.61
CA VAL A 176 -9.95 2.61 14.93
C VAL A 176 -9.00 2.40 16.12
N LEU A 177 -9.47 1.78 17.20
CA LEU A 177 -8.66 1.52 18.40
C LEU A 177 -7.51 0.56 18.10
N PHE A 178 -7.77 -0.50 17.34
CA PHE A 178 -6.76 -1.47 16.95
C PHE A 178 -5.67 -0.83 16.07
N TYR A 179 -6.07 -0.13 15.02
CA TYR A 179 -5.12 0.48 14.07
C TYR A 179 -4.37 1.66 14.67
N SER A 180 -4.97 2.44 15.58
CA SER A 180 -4.27 3.51 16.27
C SER A 180 -3.17 3.02 17.23
N ALA A 181 -3.21 1.78 17.67
CA ALA A 181 -2.13 1.17 18.45
C ALA A 181 -1.07 0.52 17.55
N VAL A 182 -1.50 -0.24 16.54
CA VAL A 182 -0.62 -1.08 15.71
C VAL A 182 0.22 -0.26 14.73
N PHE A 183 -0.38 0.69 14.01
CA PHE A 183 0.34 1.43 12.98
C PHE A 183 1.47 2.32 13.50
N PRO A 184 1.30 3.10 14.59
CA PRO A 184 2.41 3.85 15.15
C PRO A 184 3.53 2.94 15.62
N PHE A 185 3.21 1.82 16.27
CA PHE A 185 4.22 0.85 16.70
C PHE A 185 5.03 0.32 15.52
N ILE A 186 4.39 -0.21 14.48
CA ILE A 186 5.09 -0.73 13.29
C ILE A 186 5.94 0.36 12.63
N LYS A 187 5.41 1.58 12.51
CA LYS A 187 6.08 2.68 11.83
C LYS A 187 7.35 3.15 12.53
N TYR A 188 7.35 3.12 13.86
CA TYR A 188 8.45 3.61 14.68
C TYR A 188 9.28 2.49 15.33
N ALA A 189 8.94 1.22 15.09
CA ALA A 189 9.62 0.09 15.72
C ALA A 189 11.12 0.07 15.43
N ALA A 190 11.53 0.24 14.18
CA ALA A 190 12.93 0.26 13.80
C ALA A 190 13.68 1.46 14.43
N ASP A 191 13.07 2.65 14.42
CA ASP A 191 13.66 3.84 15.04
C ASP A 191 13.79 3.67 16.57
N LEU A 192 12.80 3.08 17.21
CA LEU A 192 12.83 2.73 18.65
C LEU A 192 14.00 1.78 18.96
N MET A 193 14.24 0.77 18.11
CA MET A 193 15.36 -0.16 18.29
C MET A 193 16.71 0.54 18.19
N VAL A 194 16.87 1.44 17.22
CA VAL A 194 18.10 2.23 17.06
C VAL A 194 18.30 3.18 18.23
N GLN A 195 17.29 4.00 18.54
CA GLN A 195 17.42 5.11 19.52
C GLN A 195 17.49 4.63 20.97
N LYS A 196 16.73 3.60 21.32
CA LYS A 196 16.63 3.13 22.72
C LYS A 196 17.56 1.97 23.04
N TYR A 197 17.75 1.07 22.08
CA TYR A 197 18.52 -0.16 22.30
C TYR A 197 19.87 -0.18 21.57
N ASN A 198 20.25 0.90 20.88
CA ASN A 198 21.50 1.03 20.11
C ASN A 198 21.73 -0.12 19.11
N VAL A 199 20.64 -0.65 18.53
CA VAL A 199 20.73 -1.66 17.48
C VAL A 199 21.26 -1.01 16.20
N ASP A 200 22.13 -1.72 15.47
CA ASP A 200 22.61 -1.25 14.18
C ASP A 200 21.42 -0.95 13.26
N PRO A 201 21.36 0.26 12.63
CA PRO A 201 20.27 0.63 11.71
C PRO A 201 20.01 -0.40 10.60
N LYS A 202 21.04 -1.14 10.17
CA LYS A 202 20.92 -2.21 9.16
C LYS A 202 20.17 -3.42 9.67
N LEU A 203 20.20 -3.68 10.98
CA LEU A 203 19.54 -4.81 11.63
C LEU A 203 18.18 -4.42 12.23
N ALA A 204 17.94 -3.15 12.49
CA ALA A 204 16.72 -2.67 13.14
C ALA A 204 15.43 -3.00 12.37
N GLY A 205 15.51 -3.16 11.04
CA GLY A 205 14.38 -3.57 10.21
C GLY A 205 14.13 -5.08 10.16
N THR A 206 15.03 -5.89 10.74
CA THR A 206 14.94 -7.37 10.74
C THR A 206 14.46 -7.94 12.06
N ILE A 207 14.45 -7.12 13.11
CA ILE A 207 13.99 -7.45 14.47
C ILE A 207 12.52 -7.04 14.62
#